data_6420a1f9b9d7e12e78bb70e993286a9f
#
_entry.id   6420a1f9b9d7e12e78bb70e993286a9f
#
_cell.length_a   1.000
_cell.length_b   1.000
_cell.length_c   1.000
_cell.angle_alpha   90.00
_cell.angle_beta   90.00
_cell.angle_gamma   90.00
#
_symmetry.space_group_name_H-M   'P 1'
#
loop_
_entity.id
_entity.type
_entity.pdbx_description
1 polymer ?
#
loop_
_entity_poly.entity_id
_entity_poly.type
_entity_poly.pdbx_seq_one_letter_code
_entity_poly.pdbx_strand_id
1 'polypeptide(L)'
;MRLKLIPKNEQELSKLFVLIFPLTLLLASLTSFLKDAYFTFANLIPNNKIFNYGFLDTLHYQATYGVLFATCICLSFTYLFSKSLGRIAILFPILFLTLLGLVGTEFLDLVLSFFYQDRINVVGNSSLLIILKLLVGFGLFSLASLNLLAKREASIFVSAQFIYGAIVFYFISLLISRSELVVFTDSLMIKSLHTSMYIYVCVSFVFLSIVHFLMTKPLGATLFNKTLTAITFWGFLFLLPWTNFKYYFGSVIPNWLENVSIYLSLSLLVPLLAFAVNYVKTIQTKEDEGNKSSSLMSFSVIIFLITNLLHIISSFENILPIVGLTNFQNVINQGYIGSLIFASISFVYYLIPKVFGRLVKYSRLEDLVFSGLKFMYPVLLINNFLIGVNSGYSWNAGANAGSPTIYGEGFSLSLIHI
;
A
#
# COMPACT_ATOMS: atom_id res chain seq x y z
N MET A 1 15.06 1.74 -28.74
CA MET A 1 14.68 2.79 -27.78
C MET A 1 15.84 3.00 -26.82
N ARG A 2 16.59 4.12 -26.90
CA ARG A 2 17.70 4.38 -25.97
C ARG A 2 17.09 4.95 -24.68
N LEU A 3 17.09 4.17 -23.60
CA LEU A 3 16.81 4.66 -22.26
C LEU A 3 17.96 5.59 -21.87
N LYS A 4 17.67 6.87 -21.72
CA LYS A 4 18.61 7.78 -21.07
C LYS A 4 18.46 7.56 -19.58
N LEU A 5 19.51 7.08 -18.93
CA LEU A 5 19.57 6.82 -17.49
C LEU A 5 19.30 8.07 -16.64
N ILE A 6 19.54 9.25 -17.18
CA ILE A 6 19.25 10.53 -16.52
C ILE A 6 18.12 11.21 -17.29
N PRO A 7 16.91 11.29 -16.74
CA PRO A 7 15.80 11.97 -17.37
C PRO A 7 16.06 13.47 -17.46
N LYS A 8 15.82 14.04 -18.63
CA LYS A 8 15.95 15.48 -18.86
C LYS A 8 14.63 16.23 -18.67
N ASN A 9 13.52 15.53 -18.80
CA ASN A 9 12.16 16.07 -18.73
C ASN A 9 11.28 15.17 -17.87
N GLU A 10 10.20 15.73 -17.36
CA GLU A 10 9.19 15.04 -16.55
C GLU A 10 8.57 13.81 -17.24
N GLN A 11 8.41 13.87 -18.58
CA GLN A 11 7.95 12.72 -19.36
C GLN A 11 8.95 11.56 -19.33
N GLU A 12 10.25 11.84 -19.38
CA GLU A 12 11.29 10.83 -19.25
C GLU A 12 11.34 10.24 -17.83
N LEU A 13 11.06 11.07 -16.81
CA LEU A 13 10.94 10.62 -15.44
C LEU A 13 9.73 9.69 -15.25
N SER A 14 8.58 10.05 -15.80
CA SER A 14 7.39 9.18 -15.80
C SER A 14 7.65 7.87 -16.55
N LYS A 15 8.41 7.87 -17.65
CA LYS A 15 8.86 6.66 -18.37
C LYS A 15 9.68 5.75 -17.46
N LEU A 16 10.60 6.32 -16.69
CA LEU A 16 11.44 5.58 -15.77
C LEU A 16 10.61 4.83 -14.73
N PHE A 17 9.68 5.51 -14.06
CA PHE A 17 8.85 4.87 -13.02
C PHE A 17 7.81 3.88 -13.58
N VAL A 18 7.27 4.10 -14.78
CA VAL A 18 6.43 3.12 -15.49
C VAL A 18 7.20 1.83 -15.78
N LEU A 19 8.52 1.90 -16.01
CA LEU A 19 9.37 0.71 -16.22
C LEU A 19 9.85 0.08 -14.91
N ILE A 20 10.11 0.88 -13.87
CA ILE A 20 10.54 0.38 -12.55
C ILE A 20 9.39 -0.37 -11.86
N PHE A 21 8.15 0.10 -11.98
CA PHE A 21 7.01 -0.48 -11.29
C PHE A 21 6.81 -2.00 -11.54
N PRO A 22 6.79 -2.53 -12.78
CA PRO A 22 6.67 -3.97 -12.98
C PRO A 22 7.86 -4.77 -12.45
N LEU A 23 9.07 -4.19 -12.41
CA LEU A 23 10.24 -4.83 -11.82
C LEU A 23 10.10 -4.95 -10.30
N THR A 24 9.61 -3.91 -9.64
CA THR A 24 9.37 -3.95 -8.18
C THR A 24 8.19 -4.84 -7.82
N LEU A 25 7.17 -4.91 -8.67
CA LEU A 25 6.07 -5.86 -8.52
C LEU A 25 6.55 -7.31 -8.63
N LEU A 26 7.42 -7.61 -9.60
CA LEU A 26 8.03 -8.92 -9.75
C LEU A 26 8.91 -9.26 -8.54
N LEU A 27 9.69 -8.32 -8.02
CA LEU A 27 10.50 -8.51 -6.81
C LEU A 27 9.61 -8.84 -5.59
N ALA A 28 8.53 -8.10 -5.38
CA ALA A 28 7.59 -8.34 -4.29
C ALA A 28 6.89 -9.71 -4.41
N SER A 29 6.50 -10.13 -5.62
CA SER A 29 5.88 -11.43 -5.86
C SER A 29 6.88 -12.57 -5.67
N LEU A 30 8.12 -12.41 -6.11
CA LEU A 30 9.18 -13.41 -5.92
C LEU A 30 9.51 -13.63 -4.44
N THR A 31 9.62 -12.57 -3.66
CA THR A 31 9.89 -12.67 -2.21
C THR A 31 8.72 -13.30 -1.46
N SER A 32 7.47 -13.00 -1.85
CA SER A 32 6.28 -13.68 -1.32
C SER A 32 6.32 -15.18 -1.62
N PHE A 33 6.58 -15.54 -2.87
CA PHE A 33 6.70 -16.92 -3.30
C PHE A 33 7.77 -17.69 -2.52
N LEU A 34 8.96 -17.12 -2.35
CA LEU A 34 10.06 -17.76 -1.60
C LEU A 34 9.69 -17.98 -0.12
N LYS A 35 9.02 -17.02 0.51
CA LYS A 35 8.53 -17.12 1.89
C LYS A 35 7.54 -18.27 2.03
N ASP A 36 6.53 -18.31 1.18
CA ASP A 36 5.45 -19.29 1.24
C ASP A 36 5.96 -20.70 0.85
N ALA A 37 6.87 -20.78 -0.14
CA ALA A 37 7.54 -22.03 -0.52
C ALA A 37 8.39 -22.60 0.64
N TYR A 38 9.15 -21.76 1.33
CA TYR A 38 9.91 -22.17 2.49
C TYR A 38 9.01 -22.74 3.59
N PHE A 39 7.90 -22.09 3.86
CA PHE A 39 6.96 -22.54 4.90
C PHE A 39 6.35 -23.91 4.54
N THR A 40 5.92 -24.09 3.28
CA THR A 40 5.28 -25.33 2.82
C THR A 40 6.25 -26.49 2.71
N PHE A 41 7.50 -26.22 2.29
CA PHE A 41 8.52 -27.22 2.04
C PHE A 41 9.68 -27.15 3.05
N ALA A 42 9.43 -26.74 4.28
CA ALA A 42 10.44 -26.54 5.31
C ALA A 42 11.32 -27.79 5.56
N ASN A 43 10.74 -28.99 5.38
CA ASN A 43 11.46 -30.25 5.51
C ASN A 43 12.39 -30.59 4.32
N LEU A 44 12.17 -29.96 3.16
CA LEU A 44 12.94 -30.19 1.94
C LEU A 44 14.02 -29.12 1.72
N ILE A 45 13.86 -27.94 2.29
CA ILE A 45 14.79 -26.82 2.16
C ILE A 45 15.70 -26.82 3.40
N PRO A 46 17.04 -26.94 3.24
CA PRO A 46 17.94 -26.91 4.38
C PRO A 46 17.81 -25.58 5.14
N ASN A 47 17.65 -25.68 6.45
CA ASN A 47 17.60 -24.52 7.34
C ASN A 47 18.99 -23.88 7.42
N ASN A 48 19.32 -23.06 6.45
CA ASN A 48 20.58 -22.31 6.35
C ASN A 48 20.35 -20.88 6.81
N LYS A 49 21.42 -20.15 7.17
CA LYS A 49 21.34 -18.72 7.52
C LYS A 49 20.58 -17.86 6.47
N ILE A 50 20.65 -18.25 5.20
CA ILE A 50 20.02 -17.53 4.07
C ILE A 50 18.53 -17.94 3.89
N PHE A 51 18.17 -19.19 4.20
CA PHE A 51 16.82 -19.71 4.10
C PHE A 51 16.26 -19.93 5.50
N ASN A 52 15.85 -18.86 6.15
CA ASN A 52 15.12 -18.84 7.40
C ASN A 52 13.81 -18.08 7.18
N TYR A 53 12.69 -18.61 7.71
CA TYR A 53 11.37 -18.00 7.57
C TYR A 53 11.36 -16.52 8.00
N GLY A 54 11.93 -16.19 9.15
CA GLY A 54 11.97 -14.81 9.64
C GLY A 54 12.71 -13.85 8.71
N PHE A 55 13.75 -14.32 8.05
CA PHE A 55 14.48 -13.54 7.07
C PHE A 55 13.66 -13.35 5.78
N LEU A 56 13.05 -14.41 5.26
CA LEU A 56 12.20 -14.34 4.06
C LEU A 56 10.97 -13.47 4.28
N ASP A 57 10.37 -13.51 5.47
CA ASP A 57 9.26 -12.64 5.86
C ASP A 57 9.70 -11.17 5.90
N THR A 58 10.87 -10.87 6.46
CA THR A 58 11.46 -9.53 6.47
C THR A 58 11.73 -9.02 5.04
N LEU A 59 12.32 -9.87 4.18
CA LEU A 59 12.57 -9.53 2.77
C LEU A 59 11.25 -9.25 2.02
N HIS A 60 10.25 -10.08 2.22
CA HIS A 60 8.93 -9.88 1.62
C HIS A 60 8.29 -8.58 2.10
N TYR A 61 8.34 -8.30 3.40
CA TYR A 61 7.84 -7.05 3.96
C TYR A 61 8.53 -5.83 3.34
N GLN A 62 9.85 -5.81 3.26
CA GLN A 62 10.61 -4.71 2.67
C GLN A 62 10.38 -4.57 1.17
N ALA A 63 10.30 -5.68 0.43
CA ALA A 63 10.01 -5.63 -1.01
C ALA A 63 8.62 -5.07 -1.29
N THR A 64 7.61 -5.46 -0.51
CA THR A 64 6.20 -5.10 -0.75
C THR A 64 5.87 -3.74 -0.15
N TYR A 65 6.11 -3.55 1.13
CA TYR A 65 5.75 -2.32 1.84
C TYR A 65 6.81 -1.22 1.73
N GLY A 66 8.08 -1.56 1.47
CA GLY A 66 9.13 -0.58 1.19
C GLY A 66 9.19 -0.24 -0.29
N VAL A 67 9.84 -1.09 -1.07
CA VAL A 67 10.24 -0.78 -2.47
C VAL A 67 9.04 -0.62 -3.40
N LEU A 68 8.07 -1.54 -3.38
CA LEU A 68 6.89 -1.47 -4.24
C LEU A 68 6.01 -0.27 -3.88
N PHE A 69 5.78 -0.02 -2.59
CA PHE A 69 5.01 1.14 -2.14
C PHE A 69 5.69 2.47 -2.52
N ALA A 70 7.01 2.57 -2.33
CA ALA A 70 7.79 3.73 -2.75
C ALA A 70 7.63 4.01 -4.26
N THR A 71 7.64 2.96 -5.09
CA THR A 71 7.43 3.11 -6.54
C THR A 71 6.01 3.55 -6.89
N CYS A 72 4.98 3.12 -6.15
CA CYS A 72 3.61 3.59 -6.32
C CYS A 72 3.48 5.09 -6.00
N ILE A 73 4.12 5.56 -4.92
CA ILE A 73 4.20 7.00 -4.60
C ILE A 73 4.88 7.75 -5.75
N CYS A 74 6.04 7.29 -6.19
CA CYS A 74 6.80 7.94 -7.27
C CYS A 74 6.01 8.00 -8.57
N LEU A 75 5.34 6.91 -8.94
CA LEU A 75 4.53 6.82 -10.14
C LEU A 75 3.36 7.82 -10.13
N SER A 76 2.62 7.90 -9.01
CA SER A 76 1.50 8.84 -8.86
C SER A 76 1.98 10.29 -8.78
N PHE A 77 3.02 10.54 -8.02
CA PHE A 77 3.54 11.89 -7.77
C PHE A 77 4.15 12.52 -9.03
N THR A 78 4.96 11.77 -9.79
CA THR A 78 5.59 12.29 -11.02
C THR A 78 4.59 12.82 -12.02
N TYR A 79 3.51 12.10 -12.25
CA TYR A 79 2.49 12.52 -13.19
C TYR A 79 1.65 13.70 -12.71
N LEU A 80 1.30 13.71 -11.42
CA LEU A 80 0.55 14.81 -10.82
C LEU A 80 1.39 16.09 -10.71
N PHE A 81 2.67 15.94 -10.42
CA PHE A 81 3.61 17.06 -10.31
C PHE A 81 3.90 17.69 -11.68
N SER A 82 4.07 16.89 -12.72
CA SER A 82 4.41 17.35 -14.06
C SER A 82 3.39 18.33 -14.63
N LYS A 83 2.12 18.15 -14.31
CA LYS A 83 1.04 19.02 -14.80
C LYS A 83 0.92 20.33 -14.06
N SER A 84 1.56 20.47 -12.90
CA SER A 84 1.35 21.62 -12.01
C SER A 84 2.54 22.58 -11.92
N LEU A 85 3.74 22.06 -11.89
CA LEU A 85 4.97 22.81 -11.63
C LEU A 85 5.98 22.77 -12.79
N GLY A 86 5.63 22.16 -13.92
CA GLY A 86 6.52 21.91 -15.07
C GLY A 86 7.16 23.14 -15.70
N ARG A 87 6.93 24.33 -15.15
CA ARG A 87 7.58 25.58 -15.59
C ARG A 87 8.79 25.98 -14.75
N ILE A 88 9.05 25.29 -13.64
CA ILE A 88 10.15 25.64 -12.73
C ILE A 88 11.29 24.63 -12.90
N ALA A 89 12.15 24.88 -13.87
CA ALA A 89 13.28 24.00 -14.21
C ALA A 89 14.20 23.67 -13.01
N ILE A 90 14.28 24.53 -12.00
CA ILE A 90 15.11 24.33 -10.81
C ILE A 90 14.56 23.23 -9.88
N LEU A 91 13.24 23.00 -9.86
CA LEU A 91 12.62 21.97 -9.00
C LEU A 91 12.75 20.56 -9.57
N PHE A 92 13.03 20.41 -10.86
CA PHE A 92 13.14 19.10 -11.50
C PHE A 92 14.28 18.23 -10.95
N PRO A 93 15.53 18.71 -10.82
CA PRO A 93 16.60 17.90 -10.22
C PRO A 93 16.34 17.54 -8.76
N ILE A 94 15.70 18.42 -7.98
CA ILE A 94 15.30 18.13 -6.60
C ILE A 94 14.24 17.03 -6.59
N LEU A 95 13.23 17.12 -7.45
CA LEU A 95 12.20 16.11 -7.63
C LEU A 95 12.82 14.76 -8.01
N PHE A 96 13.72 14.74 -8.98
CA PHE A 96 14.40 13.53 -9.42
C PHE A 96 15.19 12.88 -8.28
N LEU A 97 16.01 13.66 -7.57
CA LEU A 97 16.82 13.17 -6.45
C LEU A 97 15.96 12.65 -5.30
N THR A 98 14.87 13.33 -4.96
CA THR A 98 14.00 12.88 -3.86
C THR A 98 13.24 11.62 -4.20
N LEU A 99 12.72 11.49 -5.42
CA LEU A 99 11.99 10.29 -5.84
C LEU A 99 12.94 9.09 -6.05
N LEU A 100 14.10 9.31 -6.63
CA LEU A 100 15.15 8.28 -6.72
C LEU A 100 15.65 7.88 -5.33
N GLY A 101 15.82 8.86 -4.43
CA GLY A 101 16.21 8.66 -3.05
C GLY A 101 15.17 7.81 -2.29
N LEU A 102 13.88 8.02 -2.52
CA LEU A 102 12.82 7.23 -1.87
C LEU A 102 12.93 5.75 -2.24
N VAL A 103 12.96 5.44 -3.53
CA VAL A 103 13.10 4.05 -4.00
C VAL A 103 14.48 3.49 -3.63
N GLY A 104 15.52 4.30 -3.75
CA GLY A 104 16.90 3.91 -3.47
C GLY A 104 17.14 3.57 -2.00
N THR A 105 16.59 4.34 -1.05
CA THR A 105 16.73 4.06 0.38
C THR A 105 15.97 2.81 0.80
N GLU A 106 14.78 2.57 0.24
CA GLU A 106 14.03 1.33 0.52
C GLU A 106 14.72 0.11 -0.10
N PHE A 107 15.26 0.24 -1.32
CA PHE A 107 16.03 -0.81 -1.94
C PHE A 107 17.36 -1.09 -1.20
N LEU A 108 18.03 -0.05 -0.72
CA LEU A 108 19.22 -0.19 0.09
C LEU A 108 18.96 -0.94 1.41
N ASP A 109 17.82 -0.65 2.05
CA ASP A 109 17.37 -1.34 3.25
C ASP A 109 17.17 -2.85 3.00
N LEU A 110 16.52 -3.18 1.87
CA LEU A 110 16.35 -4.57 1.43
C LEU A 110 17.68 -5.26 1.17
N VAL A 111 18.61 -4.61 0.47
CA VAL A 111 19.94 -5.17 0.17
C VAL A 111 20.76 -5.36 1.44
N LEU A 112 20.74 -4.38 2.35
CA LEU A 112 21.46 -4.48 3.62
C LEU A 112 20.89 -5.60 4.51
N SER A 113 19.58 -5.78 4.54
CA SER A 113 18.95 -6.89 5.24
C SER A 113 19.41 -8.25 4.69
N PHE A 114 19.61 -8.33 3.38
CA PHE A 114 20.12 -9.55 2.74
C PHE A 114 21.56 -9.88 3.18
N PHE A 115 22.44 -8.89 3.25
CA PHE A 115 23.86 -9.12 3.58
C PHE A 115 24.15 -9.23 5.08
N TYR A 116 23.34 -8.62 5.94
CA TYR A 116 23.58 -8.52 7.39
C TYR A 116 22.53 -9.27 8.23
N GLN A 117 22.19 -10.50 7.84
CA GLN A 117 21.16 -11.34 8.50
C GLN A 117 21.36 -11.49 10.01
N ASP A 118 22.60 -11.69 10.48
CA ASP A 118 22.92 -11.88 11.89
C ASP A 118 22.80 -10.58 12.71
N ARG A 119 22.58 -9.42 12.05
CA ARG A 119 22.55 -8.08 12.64
C ARG A 119 21.33 -7.28 12.19
N ILE A 120 20.19 -7.93 11.94
CA ILE A 120 18.97 -7.27 11.47
C ILE A 120 18.58 -6.06 12.33
N ASN A 121 18.76 -6.18 13.67
CA ASN A 121 18.54 -5.05 14.60
C ASN A 121 19.59 -3.92 14.45
N VAL A 122 20.77 -4.19 13.91
CA VAL A 122 21.84 -3.19 13.76
C VAL A 122 21.73 -2.46 12.42
N VAL A 123 21.28 -3.14 11.37
CA VAL A 123 21.20 -2.56 10.01
C VAL A 123 19.97 -1.68 9.86
N GLY A 124 18.81 -2.12 10.35
CA GLY A 124 17.61 -1.28 10.41
C GLY A 124 17.81 -0.02 11.29
N ASN A 125 18.81 -0.06 12.17
CA ASN A 125 19.23 1.03 13.06
C ASN A 125 20.51 1.76 12.60
N SER A 126 21.00 1.55 11.38
CA SER A 126 22.12 2.36 10.91
C SER A 126 21.69 3.82 10.88
N SER A 127 22.30 4.66 11.72
CA SER A 127 21.97 6.09 11.86
C SER A 127 22.01 6.82 10.52
N LEU A 128 22.89 6.41 9.62
CA LEU A 128 23.04 6.99 8.30
C LEU A 128 21.83 6.69 7.40
N LEU A 129 21.30 5.47 7.38
CA LEU A 129 20.13 5.11 6.58
C LEU A 129 18.88 5.83 7.08
N ILE A 130 18.74 5.98 8.40
CA ILE A 130 17.66 6.74 9.03
C ILE A 130 17.71 8.20 8.59
N ILE A 131 18.87 8.83 8.67
CA ILE A 131 19.07 10.23 8.27
C ILE A 131 18.73 10.39 6.79
N LEU A 132 19.16 9.46 5.93
CA LEU A 132 18.83 9.48 4.51
C LEU A 132 17.31 9.38 4.27
N LYS A 133 16.61 8.45 4.91
CA LYS A 133 15.14 8.32 4.81
C LYS A 133 14.42 9.57 5.29
N LEU A 134 14.86 10.17 6.38
CA LEU A 134 14.28 11.43 6.90
C LEU A 134 14.54 12.61 5.96
N LEU A 135 15.73 12.74 5.39
CA LEU A 135 16.04 13.79 4.40
C LEU A 135 15.18 13.64 3.14
N VAL A 136 15.03 12.41 2.63
CA VAL A 136 14.16 12.11 1.49
C VAL A 136 12.71 12.41 1.83
N GLY A 137 12.22 12.00 2.99
CA GLY A 137 10.87 12.27 3.48
C GLY A 137 10.59 13.77 3.58
N PHE A 138 11.53 14.54 4.13
CA PHE A 138 11.43 16.01 4.20
C PHE A 138 11.43 16.66 2.82
N GLY A 139 12.27 16.16 1.90
CA GLY A 139 12.31 16.63 0.52
C GLY A 139 10.96 16.39 -0.20
N LEU A 140 10.39 15.20 -0.04
CA LEU A 140 9.06 14.88 -0.59
C LEU A 140 7.95 15.72 0.03
N PHE A 141 7.98 15.94 1.34
CA PHE A 141 7.02 16.79 2.03
C PHE A 141 7.07 18.22 1.49
N SER A 142 8.27 18.79 1.33
CA SER A 142 8.46 20.15 0.80
C SER A 142 7.95 20.26 -0.65
N LEU A 143 8.28 19.29 -1.50
CA LEU A 143 7.79 19.25 -2.88
C LEU A 143 6.27 19.08 -2.96
N ALA A 144 5.70 18.22 -2.11
CA ALA A 144 4.26 18.01 -2.05
C ALA A 144 3.51 19.27 -1.59
N SER A 145 4.08 20.02 -0.63
CA SER A 145 3.54 21.31 -0.17
C SER A 145 3.53 22.33 -1.30
N LEU A 146 4.64 22.48 -2.03
CA LEU A 146 4.72 23.35 -3.21
C LEU A 146 3.73 22.91 -4.30
N ASN A 147 3.59 21.60 -4.49
CA ASN A 147 2.67 21.00 -5.43
C ASN A 147 1.21 21.31 -5.08
N LEU A 148 0.84 21.32 -3.82
CA LEU A 148 -0.51 21.64 -3.34
C LEU A 148 -0.85 23.12 -3.51
N LEU A 149 0.10 24.01 -3.36
CA LEU A 149 -0.06 25.46 -3.50
C LEU A 149 -0.20 25.92 -4.95
N ALA A 150 0.17 25.09 -5.93
CA ALA A 150 0.04 25.41 -7.34
C ALA A 150 -1.42 25.52 -7.79
N LYS A 151 -1.75 26.52 -8.60
CA LYS A 151 -3.08 26.68 -9.21
C LYS A 151 -3.41 25.53 -10.16
N ARG A 152 -4.54 24.84 -9.95
CA ARG A 152 -4.95 23.64 -10.71
C ARG A 152 -6.44 23.56 -10.99
N GLU A 153 -6.76 22.70 -11.95
CA GLU A 153 -8.12 22.19 -12.10
C GLU A 153 -8.56 21.41 -10.83
N ALA A 154 -9.84 21.51 -10.49
CA ALA A 154 -10.40 20.92 -9.26
C ALA A 154 -10.15 19.41 -9.13
N SER A 155 -10.18 18.67 -10.24
CA SER A 155 -9.95 17.23 -10.28
C SER A 155 -8.51 16.84 -9.93
N ILE A 156 -7.54 17.59 -10.45
CA ILE A 156 -6.12 17.36 -10.15
C ILE A 156 -5.80 17.81 -8.73
N PHE A 157 -6.47 18.86 -8.25
CA PHE A 157 -6.31 19.34 -6.88
C PHE A 157 -6.71 18.28 -5.85
N VAL A 158 -7.83 17.59 -6.04
CA VAL A 158 -8.28 16.51 -5.17
C VAL A 158 -7.25 15.38 -5.08
N SER A 159 -6.77 14.89 -6.24
CA SER A 159 -5.74 13.84 -6.27
C SER A 159 -4.44 14.29 -5.60
N ALA A 160 -4.02 15.55 -5.82
CA ALA A 160 -2.85 16.13 -5.17
C ALA A 160 -3.01 16.27 -3.66
N GLN A 161 -4.21 16.55 -3.18
CA GLN A 161 -4.52 16.63 -1.76
C GLN A 161 -4.36 15.27 -1.07
N PHE A 162 -4.84 14.18 -1.70
CA PHE A 162 -4.65 12.83 -1.18
C PHE A 162 -3.17 12.42 -1.17
N ILE A 163 -2.42 12.67 -2.25
CA ILE A 163 -0.98 12.33 -2.27
C ILE A 163 -0.19 13.15 -1.25
N TYR A 164 -0.57 14.41 -1.02
CA TYR A 164 0.00 15.23 0.05
C TYR A 164 -0.23 14.60 1.42
N GLY A 165 -1.47 14.19 1.71
CA GLY A 165 -1.80 13.49 2.95
C GLY A 165 -0.97 12.20 3.13
N ALA A 166 -0.81 11.40 2.07
CA ALA A 166 0.04 10.21 2.10
C ALA A 166 1.49 10.54 2.49
N ILE A 167 2.09 11.57 1.88
CA ILE A 167 3.47 11.96 2.14
C ILE A 167 3.65 12.51 3.56
N VAL A 168 2.69 13.28 4.07
CA VAL A 168 2.69 13.77 5.45
C VAL A 168 2.73 12.59 6.42
N PHE A 169 1.83 11.62 6.26
CA PHE A 169 1.77 10.46 7.14
C PHE A 169 2.92 9.49 6.95
N TYR A 170 3.48 9.38 5.74
CA TYR A 170 4.73 8.68 5.52
C TYR A 170 5.86 9.28 6.35
N PHE A 171 6.02 10.60 6.32
CA PHE A 171 7.02 11.31 7.12
C PHE A 171 6.80 11.13 8.63
N ILE A 172 5.56 11.28 9.10
CA ILE A 172 5.19 11.03 10.50
C ILE A 172 5.49 9.58 10.90
N SER A 173 5.16 8.61 10.06
CA SER A 173 5.42 7.18 10.34
C SER A 173 6.91 6.88 10.47
N LEU A 174 7.76 7.53 9.66
CA LEU A 174 9.21 7.43 9.79
C LEU A 174 9.71 7.99 11.14
N LEU A 175 9.16 9.10 11.61
CA LEU A 175 9.50 9.67 12.92
C LEU A 175 9.06 8.73 14.06
N ILE A 176 7.85 8.16 13.97
CA ILE A 176 7.31 7.24 14.98
C ILE A 176 8.12 5.95 15.03
N SER A 177 8.49 5.37 13.89
CA SER A 177 9.28 4.14 13.85
C SER A 177 10.64 4.27 14.56
N ARG A 178 11.09 5.51 14.83
CA ARG A 178 12.36 5.82 15.48
C ARG A 178 12.21 6.32 16.92
N SER A 179 10.99 6.55 17.40
CA SER A 179 10.74 6.99 18.78
C SER A 179 11.12 5.92 19.81
N GLU A 180 11.24 4.65 19.44
CA GLU A 180 11.80 3.59 20.27
C GLU A 180 13.22 3.90 20.79
N LEU A 181 13.99 4.72 20.05
CA LEU A 181 15.33 5.13 20.45
C LEU A 181 15.31 6.24 21.54
N VAL A 182 14.20 6.94 21.69
CA VAL A 182 14.10 8.15 22.52
C VAL A 182 13.26 7.93 23.77
N VAL A 183 12.29 7.04 23.73
CA VAL A 183 11.31 6.84 24.81
C VAL A 183 11.20 5.36 25.16
N PHE A 184 11.28 5.02 26.45
CA PHE A 184 10.99 3.70 27.01
C PHE A 184 9.48 3.37 26.96
N THR A 185 8.84 3.60 25.80
CA THR A 185 7.43 3.25 25.60
C THR A 185 7.32 1.83 25.02
N ASP A 186 6.20 1.17 25.31
CA ASP A 186 5.94 -0.17 24.82
C ASP A 186 6.17 -0.26 23.30
N SER A 187 7.13 -1.07 22.89
CA SER A 187 7.48 -1.30 21.49
C SER A 187 6.28 -1.72 20.65
N LEU A 188 5.31 -2.42 21.25
CA LEU A 188 4.08 -2.87 20.62
C LEU A 188 3.15 -1.70 20.24
N MET A 189 3.01 -0.71 21.11
CA MET A 189 2.19 0.48 20.87
C MET A 189 2.76 1.32 19.73
N ILE A 190 4.07 1.54 19.72
CA ILE A 190 4.77 2.27 18.65
C ILE A 190 4.64 1.51 17.32
N LYS A 191 4.84 0.19 17.33
CA LYS A 191 4.69 -0.67 16.16
C LYS A 191 3.27 -0.64 15.60
N SER A 192 2.26 -0.70 16.47
CA SER A 192 0.86 -0.57 16.08
C SER A 192 0.55 0.76 15.43
N LEU A 193 1.01 1.87 16.02
CA LEU A 193 0.80 3.21 15.49
C LEU A 193 1.54 3.41 14.16
N HIS A 194 2.78 2.93 14.05
CA HIS A 194 3.54 2.95 12.80
C HIS A 194 2.80 2.20 11.69
N THR A 195 2.32 0.98 11.97
CA THR A 195 1.56 0.16 11.01
C THR A 195 0.29 0.89 10.55
N SER A 196 -0.46 1.50 11.48
CA SER A 196 -1.66 2.27 11.14
C SER A 196 -1.34 3.43 10.21
N MET A 197 -0.35 4.23 10.54
CA MET A 197 -0.01 5.41 9.74
C MET A 197 0.58 5.04 8.39
N TYR A 198 1.42 4.00 8.36
CA TYR A 198 2.08 3.58 7.13
C TYR A 198 1.13 2.79 6.22
N ILE A 199 0.56 1.68 6.70
CA ILE A 199 -0.25 0.78 5.86
C ILE A 199 -1.66 1.33 5.67
N TYR A 200 -2.35 1.74 6.74
CA TYR A 200 -3.75 2.13 6.59
C TYR A 200 -3.90 3.53 6.00
N VAL A 201 -3.14 4.51 6.49
CA VAL A 201 -3.27 5.89 5.98
C VAL A 201 -2.52 6.08 4.68
N CYS A 202 -1.18 5.86 4.64
CA CYS A 202 -0.40 6.18 3.46
C CYS A 202 -0.85 5.39 2.24
N VAL A 203 -1.03 4.06 2.36
CA VAL A 203 -1.46 3.21 1.24
C VAL A 203 -2.84 3.61 0.74
N SER A 204 -3.80 3.84 1.66
CA SER A 204 -5.15 4.28 1.29
C SER A 204 -5.16 5.63 0.59
N PHE A 205 -4.32 6.57 1.02
CA PHE A 205 -4.26 7.90 0.44
C PHE A 205 -3.60 7.91 -0.94
N VAL A 206 -2.55 7.11 -1.15
CA VAL A 206 -1.98 6.92 -2.51
C VAL A 206 -3.00 6.26 -3.42
N PHE A 207 -3.69 5.22 -2.94
CA PHE A 207 -4.79 4.57 -3.64
C PHE A 207 -5.89 5.57 -4.04
N LEU A 208 -6.42 6.34 -3.08
CA LEU A 208 -7.46 7.33 -3.33
C LEU A 208 -7.01 8.43 -4.28
N SER A 209 -5.74 8.86 -4.21
CA SER A 209 -5.17 9.81 -5.16
C SER A 209 -5.22 9.28 -6.60
N ILE A 210 -4.79 8.03 -6.81
CA ILE A 210 -4.81 7.38 -8.12
C ILE A 210 -6.24 7.21 -8.63
N VAL A 211 -7.15 6.72 -7.79
CA VAL A 211 -8.56 6.48 -8.17
C VAL A 211 -9.27 7.79 -8.54
N HIS A 212 -9.14 8.85 -7.73
CA HIS A 212 -9.75 10.14 -8.06
C HIS A 212 -9.21 10.73 -9.36
N PHE A 213 -7.93 10.53 -9.63
CA PHE A 213 -7.34 10.93 -10.89
C PHE A 213 -7.91 10.11 -12.07
N LEU A 214 -7.96 8.79 -11.95
CA LEU A 214 -8.45 7.90 -13.01
C LEU A 214 -9.95 8.09 -13.29
N MET A 215 -10.76 8.38 -12.28
CA MET A 215 -12.18 8.69 -12.47
C MET A 215 -12.39 9.95 -13.32
N THR A 216 -11.62 11.00 -13.05
CA THR A 216 -11.89 12.32 -13.60
C THR A 216 -11.21 12.58 -14.93
N LYS A 217 -9.95 12.17 -15.11
CA LYS A 217 -9.18 12.50 -16.34
C LYS A 217 -9.29 11.46 -17.45
N PRO A 218 -9.05 10.15 -17.22
CA PRO A 218 -9.19 9.14 -18.26
C PRO A 218 -10.61 8.92 -18.73
N LEU A 219 -11.56 8.91 -17.78
CA LEU A 219 -12.96 8.60 -18.06
C LEU A 219 -13.80 9.83 -18.45
N GLY A 220 -13.20 11.04 -18.38
CA GLY A 220 -13.95 12.27 -18.64
C GLY A 220 -15.07 12.59 -17.62
N ALA A 221 -15.20 11.78 -16.58
CA ALA A 221 -16.28 11.92 -15.62
C ALA A 221 -16.12 13.17 -14.75
N THR A 222 -17.21 13.87 -14.52
CA THR A 222 -17.25 14.98 -13.56
C THR A 222 -17.41 14.43 -12.14
N LEU A 223 -16.60 14.93 -11.21
CA LEU A 223 -16.73 14.53 -9.81
C LEU A 223 -18.12 14.90 -9.27
N PHE A 224 -18.87 13.90 -8.77
CA PHE A 224 -20.25 14.07 -8.36
C PHE A 224 -20.41 15.12 -7.25
N ASN A 225 -19.63 14.99 -6.17
CA ASN A 225 -19.72 15.90 -5.04
C ASN A 225 -18.38 16.11 -4.34
N LYS A 226 -17.94 17.38 -4.25
CA LYS A 226 -16.69 17.77 -3.56
C LYS A 226 -16.79 17.63 -2.04
N THR A 227 -17.98 17.82 -1.46
CA THR A 227 -18.20 17.67 -0.02
C THR A 227 -18.01 16.22 0.43
N LEU A 228 -18.53 15.24 -0.35
CA LEU A 228 -18.30 13.82 -0.08
C LEU A 228 -16.80 13.47 -0.15
N THR A 229 -16.08 14.07 -1.10
CA THR A 229 -14.62 13.90 -1.16
C THR A 229 -13.92 14.47 0.06
N ALA A 230 -14.35 15.64 0.55
CA ALA A 230 -13.81 16.24 1.76
C ALA A 230 -14.10 15.38 3.01
N ILE A 231 -15.31 14.81 3.13
CA ILE A 231 -15.68 13.87 4.19
C ILE A 231 -14.79 12.63 4.13
N THR A 232 -14.55 12.09 2.95
CA THR A 232 -13.64 10.95 2.74
C THR A 232 -12.22 11.30 3.19
N PHE A 233 -11.70 12.45 2.74
CA PHE A 233 -10.33 12.87 3.06
C PHE A 233 -10.14 13.07 4.57
N TRP A 234 -10.93 13.93 5.19
CA TRP A 234 -10.81 14.24 6.61
C TRP A 234 -11.18 13.06 7.50
N GLY A 235 -12.22 12.31 7.13
CA GLY A 235 -12.64 11.12 7.87
C GLY A 235 -11.52 10.07 7.93
N PHE A 236 -10.95 9.68 6.80
CA PHE A 236 -9.83 8.73 6.82
C PHE A 236 -8.58 9.31 7.49
N LEU A 237 -8.28 10.59 7.31
CA LEU A 237 -7.12 11.23 7.90
C LEU A 237 -7.12 11.21 9.44
N PHE A 238 -8.30 11.44 10.05
CA PHE A 238 -8.39 11.47 11.51
C PHE A 238 -8.70 10.12 12.14
N LEU A 239 -9.41 9.23 11.45
CA LEU A 239 -9.87 7.97 12.03
C LEU A 239 -8.86 6.83 11.84
N LEU A 240 -8.33 6.63 10.61
CA LEU A 240 -7.46 5.49 10.29
C LEU A 240 -6.22 5.36 11.16
N PRO A 241 -5.51 6.43 11.59
CA PRO A 241 -4.28 6.29 12.38
C PRO A 241 -4.48 5.50 13.69
N TRP A 242 -5.67 5.51 14.24
CA TRP A 242 -5.98 4.95 15.56
C TRP A 242 -6.62 3.56 15.53
N THR A 243 -6.96 3.04 14.34
CA THR A 243 -7.81 1.85 14.21
C THR A 243 -7.09 0.51 14.38
N ASN A 244 -5.77 0.50 14.47
CA ASN A 244 -4.99 -0.74 14.54
C ASN A 244 -4.87 -1.33 15.96
N PHE A 245 -5.03 -0.51 16.99
CA PHE A 245 -4.83 -0.94 18.38
C PHE A 245 -5.80 -2.05 18.80
N LYS A 246 -6.98 -2.12 18.22
CA LYS A 246 -7.97 -3.17 18.51
C LYS A 246 -7.47 -4.60 18.22
N TYR A 247 -6.54 -4.76 17.25
CA TYR A 247 -6.00 -6.10 16.93
C TYR A 247 -5.05 -6.64 18.00
N TYR A 248 -4.68 -5.82 18.95
CA TYR A 248 -3.86 -6.19 20.11
C TYR A 248 -4.72 -6.34 21.38
N PHE A 249 -6.00 -6.66 21.23
CA PHE A 249 -6.96 -6.84 22.32
C PHE A 249 -6.45 -7.83 23.37
N GLY A 250 -6.50 -7.41 24.64
CA GLY A 250 -5.99 -8.21 25.75
C GLY A 250 -4.46 -8.27 25.89
N SER A 251 -3.72 -7.42 25.15
CA SER A 251 -2.28 -7.27 25.28
C SER A 251 -1.89 -6.21 26.33
N VAL A 252 -0.63 -5.80 26.35
CA VAL A 252 -0.11 -4.74 27.23
C VAL A 252 -0.59 -3.32 26.84
N ILE A 253 -1.36 -3.18 25.77
CA ILE A 253 -1.91 -1.88 25.34
C ILE A 253 -3.00 -1.45 26.33
N PRO A 254 -3.05 -0.16 26.75
CA PRO A 254 -4.07 0.33 27.65
C PRO A 254 -5.49 0.14 27.10
N ASN A 255 -6.42 -0.38 27.91
CA ASN A 255 -7.81 -0.66 27.53
C ASN A 255 -8.55 0.56 26.94
N TRP A 256 -8.25 1.78 27.42
CA TRP A 256 -8.86 2.98 26.87
C TRP A 256 -8.49 3.20 25.39
N LEU A 257 -7.26 2.84 25.00
CA LEU A 257 -6.78 2.99 23.62
C LEU A 257 -7.38 1.93 22.71
N GLU A 258 -7.56 0.70 23.20
CA GLU A 258 -8.30 -0.36 22.51
C GLU A 258 -9.74 0.06 22.25
N ASN A 259 -10.44 0.57 23.28
CA ASN A 259 -11.81 1.06 23.15
C ASN A 259 -11.93 2.23 22.16
N VAL A 260 -11.02 3.21 22.21
CA VAL A 260 -10.96 4.30 21.24
C VAL A 260 -10.78 3.74 19.82
N SER A 261 -9.90 2.77 19.63
CA SER A 261 -9.65 2.11 18.35
C SER A 261 -10.92 1.43 17.79
N ILE A 262 -11.70 0.77 18.63
CA ILE A 262 -12.97 0.14 18.28
C ILE A 262 -13.98 1.19 17.76
N TYR A 263 -14.24 2.23 18.56
CA TYR A 263 -15.21 3.27 18.18
C TYR A 263 -14.80 4.05 16.93
N LEU A 264 -13.51 4.37 16.79
CA LEU A 264 -13.02 5.06 15.60
C LEU A 264 -13.07 4.16 14.35
N SER A 265 -12.85 2.84 14.53
CA SER A 265 -13.02 1.88 13.42
C SER A 265 -14.47 1.77 12.97
N LEU A 266 -15.45 1.77 13.88
CA LEU A 266 -16.87 1.79 13.53
C LEU A 266 -17.24 3.10 12.82
N SER A 267 -16.66 4.23 13.25
CA SER A 267 -16.88 5.55 12.64
C SER A 267 -16.33 5.66 11.21
N LEU A 268 -15.41 4.76 10.79
CA LEU A 268 -14.93 4.69 9.39
C LEU A 268 -16.06 4.39 8.38
N LEU A 269 -17.21 3.89 8.83
CA LEU A 269 -18.35 3.66 7.95
C LEU A 269 -18.77 4.97 7.23
N VAL A 270 -18.68 6.12 7.90
CA VAL A 270 -19.07 7.42 7.33
C VAL A 270 -18.20 7.82 6.13
N PRO A 271 -16.86 7.94 6.25
CA PRO A 271 -16.02 8.27 5.10
C PRO A 271 -16.01 7.17 4.02
N LEU A 272 -16.19 5.91 4.40
CA LEU A 272 -16.29 4.80 3.45
C LEU A 272 -17.54 4.93 2.57
N LEU A 273 -18.72 5.18 3.17
CA LEU A 273 -19.96 5.40 2.42
C LEU A 273 -19.88 6.68 1.58
N ALA A 274 -19.29 7.75 2.11
CA ALA A 274 -19.06 8.98 1.34
C ALA A 274 -18.22 8.71 0.08
N PHE A 275 -17.16 7.94 0.20
CA PHE A 275 -16.33 7.52 -0.93
C PHE A 275 -17.12 6.63 -1.91
N ALA A 276 -17.81 5.60 -1.42
CA ALA A 276 -18.54 4.65 -2.26
C ALA A 276 -19.65 5.36 -3.08
N VAL A 277 -20.45 6.22 -2.45
CA VAL A 277 -21.50 6.97 -3.14
C VAL A 277 -20.90 7.92 -4.18
N ASN A 278 -19.84 8.65 -3.79
CA ASN A 278 -19.17 9.58 -4.71
C ASN A 278 -18.56 8.85 -5.91
N TYR A 279 -17.95 7.69 -5.68
CA TYR A 279 -17.39 6.84 -6.73
C TYR A 279 -18.47 6.35 -7.71
N VAL A 280 -19.51 5.70 -7.20
CA VAL A 280 -20.59 5.15 -8.04
C VAL A 280 -21.28 6.23 -8.86
N LYS A 281 -21.62 7.36 -8.23
CA LYS A 281 -22.25 8.48 -8.92
C LYS A 281 -21.34 9.15 -9.95
N THR A 282 -20.05 9.27 -9.67
CA THR A 282 -19.08 9.81 -10.63
C THR A 282 -18.94 8.89 -11.85
N ILE A 283 -18.86 7.55 -11.64
CA ILE A 283 -18.72 6.62 -12.77
C ILE A 283 -19.98 6.55 -13.63
N GLN A 284 -21.17 6.75 -13.06
CA GLN A 284 -22.41 6.82 -13.84
C GLN A 284 -22.41 7.96 -14.87
N THR A 285 -21.60 9.01 -14.68
CA THR A 285 -21.46 10.14 -15.62
C THR A 285 -20.38 9.93 -16.69
N LYS A 286 -19.75 8.74 -16.76
CA LYS A 286 -18.66 8.49 -17.70
C LYS A 286 -19.16 8.43 -19.15
N GLU A 287 -18.34 8.96 -20.05
CA GLU A 287 -18.60 8.98 -21.49
C GLU A 287 -17.99 7.79 -22.23
N ASP A 288 -17.01 7.11 -21.61
CA ASP A 288 -16.19 6.09 -22.29
C ASP A 288 -16.50 4.66 -21.77
N GLU A 289 -16.95 3.79 -22.67
CA GLU A 289 -17.30 2.41 -22.37
C GLU A 289 -16.12 1.46 -22.69
N GLY A 290 -15.72 0.64 -21.71
CA GLY A 290 -14.99 -0.61 -21.99
C GLY A 290 -13.46 -0.56 -21.94
N ASN A 291 -12.84 0.46 -21.38
CA ASN A 291 -11.38 0.48 -21.25
C ASN A 291 -10.90 -0.47 -20.13
N LYS A 292 -9.86 -1.30 -20.41
CA LYS A 292 -9.27 -2.24 -19.42
C LYS A 292 -8.76 -1.53 -18.17
N SER A 293 -8.23 -0.31 -18.30
CA SER A 293 -7.85 0.53 -17.16
C SER A 293 -9.02 0.79 -16.23
N SER A 294 -10.21 1.13 -16.77
CA SER A 294 -11.45 1.34 -16.00
C SER A 294 -11.88 0.09 -15.24
N SER A 295 -11.80 -1.09 -15.88
CA SER A 295 -12.17 -2.37 -15.28
C SER A 295 -11.24 -2.76 -14.11
N LEU A 296 -9.94 -2.50 -14.23
CA LEU A 296 -8.97 -2.73 -13.15
C LEU A 296 -9.14 -1.73 -12.01
N MET A 297 -9.44 -0.48 -12.33
CA MET A 297 -9.74 0.55 -11.32
C MET A 297 -10.99 0.16 -10.52
N SER A 298 -12.07 -0.24 -11.18
CA SER A 298 -13.30 -0.67 -10.49
C SER A 298 -13.05 -1.88 -9.59
N PHE A 299 -12.27 -2.85 -10.05
CA PHE A 299 -11.86 -4.00 -9.25
C PHE A 299 -11.04 -3.58 -8.02
N SER A 300 -10.09 -2.66 -8.18
CA SER A 300 -9.30 -2.14 -7.05
C SER A 300 -10.16 -1.43 -6.00
N VAL A 301 -11.19 -0.69 -6.44
CA VAL A 301 -12.15 -0.04 -5.54
C VAL A 301 -13.00 -1.06 -4.79
N ILE A 302 -13.44 -2.13 -5.44
CA ILE A 302 -14.18 -3.22 -4.77
C ILE A 302 -13.33 -3.84 -3.67
N ILE A 303 -12.05 -4.16 -3.95
CA ILE A 303 -11.13 -4.68 -2.92
C ILE A 303 -11.01 -3.71 -1.75
N PHE A 304 -10.82 -2.42 -2.03
CA PHE A 304 -10.68 -1.39 -1.00
C PHE A 304 -11.94 -1.30 -0.11
N LEU A 305 -13.13 -1.32 -0.72
CA LEU A 305 -14.40 -1.27 0.01
C LEU A 305 -14.59 -2.51 0.89
N ILE A 306 -14.33 -3.70 0.35
CA ILE A 306 -14.41 -4.96 1.11
C ILE A 306 -13.41 -4.96 2.27
N THR A 307 -12.18 -4.53 2.04
CA THR A 307 -11.15 -4.45 3.07
C THR A 307 -11.56 -3.54 4.22
N ASN A 308 -12.07 -2.34 3.91
CA ASN A 308 -12.56 -1.43 4.96
C ASN A 308 -13.80 -1.96 5.68
N LEU A 309 -14.72 -2.64 4.99
CA LEU A 309 -15.85 -3.31 5.63
C LEU A 309 -15.39 -4.41 6.58
N LEU A 310 -14.45 -5.26 6.18
CA LEU A 310 -13.87 -6.27 7.07
C LEU A 310 -13.17 -5.63 8.26
N HIS A 311 -12.46 -4.52 8.03
CA HIS A 311 -11.81 -3.76 9.10
C HIS A 311 -12.83 -3.17 10.10
N ILE A 312 -14.00 -2.72 9.64
CA ILE A 312 -15.10 -2.25 10.49
C ILE A 312 -15.76 -3.42 11.21
N ILE A 313 -16.07 -4.52 10.51
CA ILE A 313 -16.72 -5.70 11.07
C ILE A 313 -15.87 -6.33 12.18
N SER A 314 -14.55 -6.35 12.03
CA SER A 314 -13.62 -6.85 13.07
C SER A 314 -13.66 -6.05 14.38
N SER A 315 -14.38 -4.94 14.45
CA SER A 315 -14.53 -4.11 15.67
C SER A 315 -15.73 -4.49 16.53
N PHE A 316 -16.62 -5.39 16.07
CA PHE A 316 -17.74 -5.84 16.89
C PHE A 316 -17.26 -6.75 18.04
N GLU A 317 -17.84 -6.56 19.22
CA GLU A 317 -17.46 -7.26 20.45
C GLU A 317 -17.45 -8.79 20.32
N ASN A 318 -18.37 -9.36 19.55
CA ASN A 318 -18.45 -10.81 19.33
C ASN A 318 -17.40 -11.34 18.35
N ILE A 319 -16.83 -10.48 17.52
CA ILE A 319 -15.87 -10.84 16.47
C ILE A 319 -14.43 -10.55 16.92
N LEU A 320 -14.24 -9.47 17.66
CA LEU A 320 -12.93 -9.01 18.09
C LEU A 320 -12.10 -10.08 18.84
N PRO A 321 -12.66 -10.89 19.78
CA PRO A 321 -11.90 -11.95 20.45
C PRO A 321 -11.44 -13.06 19.49
N ILE A 322 -12.13 -13.24 18.36
CA ILE A 322 -11.79 -14.25 17.34
C ILE A 322 -10.67 -13.75 16.42
N VAL A 323 -10.67 -12.45 16.10
CA VAL A 323 -9.75 -11.88 15.11
C VAL A 323 -8.55 -11.16 15.74
N GLY A 324 -8.66 -10.75 17.01
CA GLY A 324 -7.57 -10.11 17.74
C GLY A 324 -6.40 -11.08 17.96
N LEU A 325 -5.16 -10.57 17.86
CA LEU A 325 -3.92 -11.34 18.00
C LEU A 325 -3.76 -12.51 17.01
N THR A 326 -4.54 -12.52 15.92
CA THR A 326 -4.49 -13.55 14.88
C THR A 326 -3.92 -13.00 13.58
N ASN A 327 -3.69 -13.87 12.59
CA ASN A 327 -3.29 -13.49 11.24
C ASN A 327 -4.35 -12.69 10.46
N PHE A 328 -5.52 -12.42 11.05
CA PHE A 328 -6.58 -11.63 10.42
C PHE A 328 -6.10 -10.20 10.07
N GLN A 329 -5.23 -9.60 10.88
CA GLN A 329 -4.62 -8.31 10.57
C GLN A 329 -3.88 -8.33 9.22
N ASN A 330 -3.23 -9.44 8.87
CA ASN A 330 -2.55 -9.58 7.58
C ASN A 330 -3.52 -9.55 6.40
N VAL A 331 -4.75 -10.04 6.56
CA VAL A 331 -5.80 -9.94 5.52
C VAL A 331 -6.12 -8.48 5.23
N ILE A 332 -6.25 -7.67 6.27
CA ILE A 332 -6.51 -6.23 6.14
C ILE A 332 -5.33 -5.53 5.46
N ASN A 333 -4.10 -5.82 5.89
CA ASN A 333 -2.89 -5.27 5.29
C ASN A 333 -2.78 -5.64 3.80
N GLN A 334 -3.00 -6.90 3.44
CA GLN A 334 -3.01 -7.38 2.06
C GLN A 334 -4.13 -6.73 1.25
N GLY A 335 -5.31 -6.56 1.82
CA GLY A 335 -6.41 -5.89 1.15
C GLY A 335 -6.09 -4.43 0.77
N TYR A 336 -5.47 -3.66 1.66
CA TYR A 336 -5.02 -2.30 1.35
C TYR A 336 -3.93 -2.28 0.27
N ILE A 337 -2.89 -3.11 0.41
CA ILE A 337 -1.81 -3.19 -0.59
C ILE A 337 -2.34 -3.67 -1.94
N GLY A 338 -3.19 -4.68 -1.96
CA GLY A 338 -3.77 -5.19 -3.21
C GLY A 338 -4.62 -4.15 -3.93
N SER A 339 -5.44 -3.40 -3.20
CA SER A 339 -6.18 -2.29 -3.79
C SER A 339 -5.26 -1.28 -4.46
N LEU A 340 -4.14 -0.91 -3.81
CA LEU A 340 -3.13 -0.03 -4.37
C LEU A 340 -2.43 -0.63 -5.60
N ILE A 341 -2.06 -1.90 -5.56
CA ILE A 341 -1.41 -2.59 -6.69
C ILE A 341 -2.31 -2.55 -7.94
N PHE A 342 -3.58 -2.95 -7.81
CA PHE A 342 -4.52 -2.93 -8.94
C PHE A 342 -4.80 -1.52 -9.45
N ALA A 343 -4.91 -0.52 -8.57
CA ALA A 343 -5.04 0.87 -8.96
C ALA A 343 -3.78 1.36 -9.71
N SER A 344 -2.59 0.98 -9.24
CA SER A 344 -1.32 1.34 -9.88
C SER A 344 -1.13 0.67 -11.25
N ILE A 345 -1.53 -0.60 -11.39
CA ILE A 345 -1.56 -1.29 -12.69
C ILE A 345 -2.52 -0.55 -13.64
N SER A 346 -3.73 -0.22 -13.18
CA SER A 346 -4.69 0.57 -13.96
C SER A 346 -4.10 1.90 -14.40
N PHE A 347 -3.37 2.58 -13.52
CA PHE A 347 -2.71 3.85 -13.80
C PHE A 347 -1.58 3.71 -14.82
N VAL A 348 -0.76 2.66 -14.72
CA VAL A 348 0.28 2.33 -15.70
C VAL A 348 -0.32 2.10 -17.09
N TYR A 349 -1.43 1.35 -17.19
CA TYR A 349 -2.14 1.15 -18.46
C TYR A 349 -2.62 2.45 -19.08
N TYR A 350 -3.06 3.39 -18.28
CA TYR A 350 -3.41 4.73 -18.74
C TYR A 350 -2.18 5.56 -19.19
N LEU A 351 -1.06 5.41 -18.49
CA LEU A 351 0.16 6.19 -18.78
C LEU A 351 0.92 5.70 -20.00
N ILE A 352 0.95 4.40 -20.28
CA ILE A 352 1.75 3.81 -21.39
C ILE A 352 1.48 4.53 -22.72
N PRO A 353 0.24 4.68 -23.20
CA PRO A 353 -0.01 5.37 -24.47
C PRO A 353 0.45 6.83 -24.46
N LYS A 354 0.27 7.52 -23.33
CA LYS A 354 0.60 8.94 -23.18
C LYS A 354 2.09 9.23 -23.11
N VAL A 355 2.82 8.30 -22.50
CA VAL A 355 4.25 8.46 -22.22
C VAL A 355 5.10 7.90 -23.36
N PHE A 356 4.67 6.79 -23.96
CA PHE A 356 5.41 6.13 -25.04
C PHE A 356 4.86 6.41 -26.45
N GLY A 357 3.69 7.06 -26.56
CA GLY A 357 3.08 7.39 -27.86
C GLY A 357 2.62 6.16 -28.66
N ARG A 358 2.50 4.99 -28.02
CA ARG A 358 2.09 3.73 -28.65
C ARG A 358 0.91 3.16 -27.91
N LEU A 359 -0.12 2.75 -28.67
CA LEU A 359 -1.25 2.00 -28.09
C LEU A 359 -0.77 0.62 -27.66
N VAL A 360 -1.21 0.18 -26.50
CA VAL A 360 -1.02 -1.20 -26.06
C VAL A 360 -1.90 -2.09 -26.94
N LYS A 361 -1.26 -2.98 -27.71
CA LYS A 361 -2.00 -4.01 -28.45
C LYS A 361 -2.48 -5.07 -27.48
N TYR A 362 -3.77 -5.08 -27.25
CA TYR A 362 -4.40 -6.12 -26.41
C TYR A 362 -4.25 -7.49 -27.05
N SER A 363 -3.57 -8.40 -26.37
CA SER A 363 -3.42 -9.78 -26.77
C SER A 363 -4.29 -10.68 -25.91
N ARG A 364 -4.63 -11.89 -26.42
CA ARG A 364 -5.36 -12.91 -25.65
C ARG A 364 -4.63 -13.27 -24.34
N LEU A 365 -3.31 -13.26 -24.36
CA LEU A 365 -2.48 -13.52 -23.18
C LEU A 365 -2.66 -12.46 -22.09
N GLU A 366 -2.81 -11.21 -22.48
CA GLU A 366 -3.09 -10.10 -21.56
C GLU A 366 -4.47 -10.26 -20.91
N ASP A 367 -5.51 -10.64 -21.67
CA ASP A 367 -6.84 -10.92 -21.14
C ASP A 367 -6.81 -12.06 -20.12
N LEU A 368 -6.06 -13.12 -20.42
CA LEU A 368 -5.89 -14.27 -19.52
C LEU A 368 -5.18 -13.86 -18.23
N VAL A 369 -4.11 -13.07 -18.31
CA VAL A 369 -3.40 -12.57 -17.12
C VAL A 369 -4.32 -11.71 -16.25
N PHE A 370 -5.08 -10.78 -16.85
CA PHE A 370 -6.00 -9.91 -16.08
C PHE A 370 -7.16 -10.66 -15.46
N SER A 371 -7.77 -11.59 -16.19
CA SER A 371 -8.84 -12.43 -15.64
C SER A 371 -8.31 -13.33 -14.53
N GLY A 372 -7.11 -13.91 -14.73
CA GLY A 372 -6.43 -14.69 -13.73
C GLY A 372 -6.16 -13.93 -12.45
N LEU A 373 -5.57 -12.72 -12.54
CA LEU A 373 -5.30 -11.87 -11.37
C LEU A 373 -6.58 -11.48 -10.63
N LYS A 374 -7.65 -11.13 -11.37
CA LYS A 374 -8.94 -10.77 -10.75
C LYS A 374 -9.62 -11.95 -10.05
N PHE A 375 -9.37 -13.17 -10.49
CA PHE A 375 -9.90 -14.37 -9.85
C PHE A 375 -9.03 -14.81 -8.66
N MET A 376 -7.71 -14.90 -8.87
CA MET A 376 -6.79 -15.44 -7.86
C MET A 376 -6.65 -14.56 -6.62
N TYR A 377 -6.66 -13.24 -6.78
CA TYR A 377 -6.48 -12.34 -5.65
C TYR A 377 -7.60 -12.41 -4.60
N PRO A 378 -8.92 -12.40 -4.97
CA PRO A 378 -9.99 -12.66 -4.01
C PRO A 378 -9.89 -14.02 -3.34
N VAL A 379 -9.51 -15.08 -4.07
CA VAL A 379 -9.34 -16.41 -3.51
C VAL A 379 -8.24 -16.42 -2.45
N LEU A 380 -7.12 -15.72 -2.71
CA LEU A 380 -6.04 -15.55 -1.74
C LEU A 380 -6.51 -14.80 -0.49
N LEU A 381 -7.26 -13.72 -0.64
CA LEU A 381 -7.83 -12.98 0.49
C LEU A 381 -8.82 -13.83 1.31
N ILE A 382 -9.69 -14.59 0.65
CA ILE A 382 -10.63 -15.49 1.32
C ILE A 382 -9.88 -16.58 2.08
N ASN A 383 -8.86 -17.19 1.48
CA ASN A 383 -8.03 -18.19 2.14
C ASN A 383 -7.38 -17.64 3.42
N ASN A 384 -6.73 -16.48 3.34
CA ASN A 384 -6.11 -15.84 4.50
C ASN A 384 -7.14 -15.44 5.57
N PHE A 385 -8.34 -15.01 5.15
CA PHE A 385 -9.45 -14.75 6.05
C PHE A 385 -9.84 -16.00 6.82
N LEU A 386 -10.03 -17.13 6.14
CA LEU A 386 -10.37 -18.42 6.77
C LEU A 386 -9.28 -18.89 7.75
N ILE A 387 -8.00 -18.71 7.39
CA ILE A 387 -6.87 -19.01 8.28
C ILE A 387 -6.93 -18.13 9.54
N GLY A 388 -7.14 -16.84 9.39
CA GLY A 388 -7.21 -15.90 10.51
C GLY A 388 -8.35 -16.23 11.47
N VAL A 389 -9.54 -16.50 10.95
CA VAL A 389 -10.72 -16.89 11.74
C VAL A 389 -10.52 -18.24 12.43
N ASN A 390 -10.00 -19.25 11.71
CA ASN A 390 -9.76 -20.58 12.27
C ASN A 390 -8.71 -20.54 13.38
N SER A 391 -7.64 -19.73 13.21
CA SER A 391 -6.64 -19.51 14.26
C SER A 391 -7.26 -18.91 15.52
N GLY A 392 -8.19 -17.96 15.38
CA GLY A 392 -8.90 -17.35 16.50
C GLY A 392 -9.82 -18.32 17.24
N TYR A 393 -10.58 -19.14 16.52
CA TYR A 393 -11.40 -20.18 17.15
C TYR A 393 -10.56 -21.21 17.88
N SER A 394 -9.45 -21.65 17.29
CA SER A 394 -8.52 -22.60 17.92
C SER A 394 -7.89 -22.01 19.18
N TRP A 395 -7.52 -20.74 19.17
CA TRP A 395 -6.99 -20.02 20.32
C TRP A 395 -8.02 -19.95 21.47
N ASN A 396 -9.26 -19.56 21.16
CA ASN A 396 -10.34 -19.48 22.16
C ASN A 396 -10.74 -20.85 22.73
N ALA A 397 -10.56 -21.92 21.94
CA ALA A 397 -10.78 -23.29 22.38
C ALA A 397 -9.61 -23.88 23.21
N GLY A 398 -8.55 -23.10 23.49
CA GLY A 398 -7.37 -23.53 24.24
C GLY A 398 -6.42 -24.45 23.45
N ALA A 399 -6.60 -24.55 22.14
CA ALA A 399 -5.67 -25.27 21.28
C ALA A 399 -4.37 -24.49 21.08
N ASN A 400 -3.23 -25.20 21.04
CA ASN A 400 -1.94 -24.57 20.72
C ASN A 400 -2.02 -23.87 19.35
N ALA A 401 -1.66 -22.59 19.30
CA ALA A 401 -1.77 -21.71 18.14
C ALA A 401 -0.99 -22.17 16.86
N GLY A 402 -0.25 -23.28 16.93
CA GLY A 402 0.60 -23.76 15.86
C GLY A 402 0.02 -24.81 14.91
N SER A 403 -1.15 -25.40 15.21
CA SER A 403 -1.60 -26.57 14.46
C SER A 403 -2.46 -26.34 13.21
N PRO A 404 -3.29 -25.28 13.07
CA PRO A 404 -4.15 -25.13 11.89
C PRO A 404 -3.55 -24.38 10.71
N THR A 405 -2.42 -23.68 10.90
CA THR A 405 -1.85 -22.76 9.90
C THR A 405 -1.18 -23.47 8.73
N ILE A 406 -0.70 -24.70 8.93
CA ILE A 406 0.09 -25.45 7.93
C ILE A 406 -0.73 -25.75 6.67
N TYR A 407 -2.02 -26.10 6.81
CA TYR A 407 -2.86 -26.42 5.66
C TYR A 407 -3.28 -25.19 4.84
N GLY A 408 -3.46 -24.05 5.50
CA GLY A 408 -3.89 -22.82 4.83
C GLY A 408 -2.80 -22.15 4.01
N GLU A 409 -1.56 -22.19 4.47
CA GLU A 409 -0.44 -21.60 3.74
C GLU A 409 -0.02 -22.46 2.54
N GLY A 410 -0.13 -23.79 2.63
CA GLY A 410 0.06 -24.68 1.47
C GLY A 410 -0.95 -24.44 0.36
N PHE A 411 -2.20 -24.07 0.72
CA PHE A 411 -3.22 -23.75 -0.26
C PHE A 411 -2.97 -22.37 -0.93
N SER A 412 -2.48 -21.37 -0.19
CA SER A 412 -2.11 -20.07 -0.76
C SER A 412 -0.98 -20.21 -1.80
N LEU A 413 -0.04 -21.11 -1.58
CA LEU A 413 1.07 -21.39 -2.49
C LEU A 413 0.59 -22.01 -3.80
N SER A 414 -0.39 -22.92 -3.76
CA SER A 414 -0.96 -23.53 -4.94
C SER A 414 -1.69 -22.53 -5.84
N LEU A 415 -2.21 -21.43 -5.27
CA LEU A 415 -2.90 -20.37 -5.99
C LEU A 415 -1.95 -19.35 -6.65
N ILE A 416 -0.74 -19.18 -6.10
CA ILE A 416 0.27 -18.31 -6.71
C ILE A 416 0.88 -18.94 -7.96
N HIS A 417 0.84 -20.27 -8.09
CA HIS A 417 1.38 -21.02 -9.23
C HIS A 417 0.48 -21.03 -10.47
N ILE A 418 -0.78 -20.62 -10.39
CA ILE A 418 -1.71 -20.51 -11.50
C ILE A 418 -1.76 -19.09 -12.04
#